data_5cb500ffdd61e661377fec59461368e5
#
_entry.id   5cb500ffdd61e661377fec59461368e5
#
_cell.length_a   1.000
_cell.length_b   1.000
_cell.length_c   1.000
_cell.angle_alpha   90.00
_cell.angle_beta   90.00
_cell.angle_gamma   90.00
#
_symmetry.space_group_name_H-M   'P 1'
#
loop_
_entity.id
_entity.type
_entity.pdbx_description
1 polymer ?
#
loop_
_entity_poly.entity_id
_entity_poly.type
_entity_poly.pdbx_seq_one_letter_code
_entity_poly.pdbx_strand_id
1 'polypeptide(L)'
;QAKYRDLLLYGKKGAFYSTLLRLANSYGVEREDGIFIDIALTNQELAEFAATSRESLNRMLSELRKLGYVAYDKHHLVICDFDALIGLLDLEVDNIDPNISNIE
;
A
#
# COMPACT_ATOMS: atom_id res chain seq x y z
N GLN A 1 21.65 -0.08 -13.73
CA GLN A 1 21.57 0.04 -12.28
C GLN A 1 20.83 1.29 -11.87
N ALA A 2 21.08 2.39 -12.58
CA ALA A 2 20.37 3.63 -12.28
C ALA A 2 18.85 3.45 -12.40
N LYS A 3 18.43 2.71 -13.42
CA LYS A 3 17.00 2.45 -13.62
C LYS A 3 16.41 1.64 -12.48
N TYR A 4 17.14 0.64 -12.03
CA TYR A 4 16.67 -0.17 -10.93
C TYR A 4 16.56 0.65 -9.65
N ARG A 5 17.54 1.52 -9.43
CA ARG A 5 17.51 2.40 -8.27
C ARG A 5 16.32 3.34 -8.33
N ASP A 6 16.04 3.91 -9.51
CA ASP A 6 14.91 4.82 -9.67
C ASP A 6 13.60 4.10 -9.38
N LEU A 7 13.49 2.85 -9.82
CA LEU A 7 12.30 2.06 -9.55
C LEU A 7 12.10 1.88 -8.05
N LEU A 8 13.19 1.62 -7.32
CA LEU A 8 13.10 1.47 -5.88
C LEU A 8 12.69 2.78 -5.20
N LEU A 9 13.22 3.91 -5.68
CA LEU A 9 12.88 5.21 -5.10
C LEU A 9 11.41 5.55 -5.31
N TYR A 10 10.92 5.36 -6.52
CA TYR A 10 9.55 5.70 -6.85
C TYR A 10 8.56 4.62 -6.45
N GLY A 11 9.06 3.41 -6.20
CA GLY A 11 8.22 2.28 -5.88
C GLY A 11 7.82 2.18 -4.41
N LYS A 12 8.28 3.08 -3.57
CA LYS A 12 8.04 2.96 -2.13
C LYS A 12 6.56 2.97 -1.79
N LYS A 13 5.83 3.95 -2.29
CA LYS A 13 4.39 4.01 -2.07
C LYS A 13 3.68 2.90 -2.82
N GLY A 14 4.15 2.61 -4.02
CA GLY A 14 3.60 1.51 -4.81
C GLY A 14 3.73 0.19 -4.09
N ALA A 15 4.89 -0.07 -3.50
CA ALA A 15 5.10 -1.29 -2.73
C ALA A 15 4.16 -1.37 -1.53
N PHE A 16 3.95 -0.25 -0.86
CA PHE A 16 3.03 -0.19 0.27
C PHE A 16 1.59 -0.48 -0.17
N TYR A 17 1.12 0.21 -1.21
CA TYR A 17 -0.24 -0.02 -1.70
C TYR A 17 -0.43 -1.45 -2.19
N SER A 18 0.57 -1.97 -2.90
CA SER A 18 0.54 -3.34 -3.39
C SER A 18 0.48 -4.33 -2.24
N THR A 19 1.21 -4.06 -1.16
CA THR A 19 1.18 -4.90 0.04
C THR A 19 -0.22 -4.93 0.65
N LEU A 20 -0.86 -3.76 0.75
CA LEU A 20 -2.22 -3.70 1.29
C LEU A 20 -3.20 -4.50 0.43
N LEU A 21 -3.08 -4.38 -0.90
CA LEU A 21 -3.94 -5.11 -1.80
C LEU A 21 -3.72 -6.62 -1.70
N ARG A 22 -2.47 -7.05 -1.55
CA ARG A 22 -2.17 -8.47 -1.38
C ARG A 22 -2.71 -9.00 -0.05
N LEU A 23 -2.62 -8.21 1.00
CA LEU A 23 -3.19 -8.60 2.28
C LEU A 23 -4.71 -8.70 2.19
N ALA A 24 -5.33 -7.77 1.49
CA ALA A 24 -6.78 -7.83 1.27
C ALA A 24 -7.16 -9.06 0.48
N ASN A 25 -6.34 -9.42 -0.50
CA ASN A 25 -6.60 -10.58 -1.33
C ASN A 25 -6.47 -11.88 -0.54
N SER A 26 -5.53 -11.94 0.38
CA SER A 26 -5.24 -13.15 1.15
C SER A 26 -6.10 -13.28 2.41
N TYR A 27 -6.40 -12.17 3.06
CA TYR A 27 -7.06 -12.17 4.37
C TYR A 27 -8.31 -11.30 4.41
N GLY A 28 -8.72 -10.74 3.28
CA GLY A 28 -9.83 -9.80 3.25
C GLY A 28 -11.17 -10.46 3.48
N VAL A 29 -11.99 -9.79 4.28
CA VAL A 29 -13.39 -10.17 4.51
C VAL A 29 -14.21 -8.96 4.16
N GLU A 30 -15.15 -9.11 3.24
CA GLU A 30 -15.99 -8.00 2.83
C GLU A 30 -16.97 -7.64 3.93
N ARG A 31 -17.03 -6.33 4.22
CA ARG A 31 -17.94 -5.79 5.21
C ARG A 31 -18.58 -4.53 4.62
N GLU A 32 -19.59 -4.00 5.32
CA GLU A 32 -20.26 -2.79 4.87
C GLU A 32 -19.32 -1.59 4.85
N ASP A 33 -18.37 -1.55 5.77
CA ASP A 33 -17.43 -0.43 5.88
C ASP A 33 -16.17 -0.62 5.03
N GLY A 34 -16.06 -1.72 4.30
CA GLY A 34 -14.93 -1.97 3.44
C GLY A 34 -14.44 -3.40 3.54
N ILE A 35 -13.15 -3.60 3.27
CA ILE A 35 -12.53 -4.91 3.34
C ILE A 35 -11.73 -5.00 4.63
N PHE A 36 -12.20 -5.83 5.54
CA PHE A 36 -11.54 -6.10 6.81
C PHE A 36 -10.40 -7.09 6.58
N ILE A 37 -9.21 -6.71 6.96
CA ILE A 37 -8.04 -7.59 6.79
C ILE A 37 -7.91 -8.43 8.05
N ASP A 38 -8.26 -9.70 7.91
CA ASP A 38 -8.38 -10.63 9.03
C ASP A 38 -7.03 -11.20 9.44
N ILE A 39 -6.09 -10.33 9.71
CA ILE A 39 -4.81 -10.68 10.31
C ILE A 39 -4.35 -9.46 11.11
N ALA A 40 -3.95 -9.70 12.34
CA ALA A 40 -3.47 -8.61 13.19
C ALA A 40 -1.98 -8.46 13.00
N LEU A 41 -1.58 -7.33 12.41
CA LEU A 41 -0.18 -7.02 12.18
C LEU A 41 0.18 -5.75 12.93
N THR A 42 1.34 -5.76 13.57
CA THR A 42 1.90 -4.52 14.11
C THR A 42 2.38 -3.66 12.95
N ASN A 43 2.56 -2.38 13.22
CA ASN A 43 3.10 -1.48 12.19
C ASN A 43 4.49 -1.91 11.78
N GLN A 44 5.27 -2.46 12.71
CA GLN A 44 6.60 -2.97 12.37
C GLN A 44 6.51 -4.15 11.40
N GLU A 45 5.60 -5.08 11.67
CA GLU A 45 5.41 -6.23 10.79
C GLU A 45 4.93 -5.80 9.42
N LEU A 46 3.99 -4.86 9.38
CA LEU A 46 3.47 -4.36 8.11
C LEU A 46 4.56 -3.65 7.31
N ALA A 47 5.42 -2.88 8.00
CA ALA A 47 6.53 -2.21 7.36
C ALA A 47 7.50 -3.23 6.75
N GLU A 48 7.72 -4.33 7.43
CA GLU A 48 8.59 -5.39 6.91
C GLU A 48 7.99 -6.01 5.65
N PHE A 49 6.69 -6.26 5.65
CA PHE A 49 6.01 -6.77 4.46
C PHE A 49 6.12 -5.80 3.29
N ALA A 50 6.06 -4.51 3.57
CA ALA A 50 6.12 -3.49 2.52
C ALA A 50 7.55 -3.09 2.19
N ALA A 51 8.53 -3.71 2.82
CA ALA A 51 9.96 -3.43 2.61
C ALA A 51 10.29 -1.96 2.84
N THR A 52 9.76 -1.39 3.92
CA THR A 52 9.99 0.01 4.27
C THR A 52 10.22 0.12 5.78
N SER A 53 10.60 1.31 6.22
CA SER A 53 10.78 1.57 7.64
C SER A 53 9.42 1.79 8.30
N ARG A 54 9.37 1.57 9.61
CA ARG A 54 8.15 1.83 10.37
C ARG A 54 7.73 3.29 10.27
N GLU A 55 8.71 4.19 10.25
CA GLU A 55 8.42 5.62 10.15
C GLU A 55 7.78 5.97 8.81
N SER A 56 8.33 5.44 7.72
CA SER A 56 7.76 5.65 6.40
C SER A 56 6.37 5.05 6.30
N LEU A 57 6.20 3.84 6.85
CA LEU A 57 4.90 3.21 6.87
C LEU A 57 3.89 4.07 7.59
N ASN A 58 4.26 4.57 8.77
CA ASN A 58 3.33 5.38 9.57
C ASN A 58 2.89 6.63 8.82
N ARG A 59 3.80 7.26 8.07
CA ARG A 59 3.44 8.44 7.27
C ARG A 59 2.47 8.07 6.16
N MET A 60 2.78 7.01 5.42
CA MET A 60 1.92 6.59 4.31
C MET A 60 0.54 6.15 4.80
N LEU A 61 0.53 5.41 5.90
CA LEU A 61 -0.72 4.95 6.48
C LEU A 61 -1.56 6.12 7.00
N SER A 62 -0.91 7.10 7.61
CA SER A 62 -1.59 8.30 8.10
C SER A 62 -2.24 9.08 6.97
N GLU A 63 -1.54 9.18 5.83
CA GLU A 63 -2.11 9.84 4.66
C GLU A 63 -3.38 9.15 4.18
N LEU A 64 -3.34 7.82 4.09
CA LEU A 64 -4.51 7.07 3.65
C LEU A 64 -5.67 7.21 4.63
N ARG A 65 -5.36 7.24 5.92
CA ARG A 65 -6.40 7.42 6.94
C ARG A 65 -7.04 8.79 6.84
N LYS A 66 -6.24 9.83 6.58
CA LYS A 66 -6.77 11.18 6.41
C LYS A 66 -7.70 11.27 5.21
N LEU A 67 -7.38 10.55 4.16
CA LEU A 67 -8.21 10.51 2.96
C LEU A 67 -9.45 9.64 3.15
N GLY A 68 -9.51 8.87 4.22
CA GLY A 68 -10.64 7.99 4.47
C GLY A 68 -10.57 6.69 3.68
N TYR A 69 -9.42 6.35 3.13
CA TYR A 69 -9.27 5.15 2.33
C TYR A 69 -9.00 3.90 3.17
N VAL A 70 -8.45 4.09 4.36
CA VAL A 70 -8.23 2.99 5.30
C VAL A 70 -8.62 3.44 6.70
N ALA A 71 -8.91 2.47 7.55
CA ALA A 71 -9.22 2.70 8.95
C ALA A 71 -8.73 1.50 9.76
N TYR A 72 -8.79 1.62 11.07
CA TYR A 72 -8.48 0.52 11.96
C TYR A 72 -9.71 0.10 12.71
N ASP A 73 -9.90 -1.20 12.83
CA ASP A 73 -10.89 -1.81 13.71
C ASP A 73 -10.08 -2.61 14.73
N LYS A 74 -9.84 -1.99 15.88
CA LYS A 74 -8.95 -2.55 16.91
C LYS A 74 -7.57 -2.72 16.32
N HIS A 75 -7.09 -3.92 16.16
CA HIS A 75 -5.74 -4.17 15.64
C HIS A 75 -5.74 -4.60 14.18
N HIS A 76 -6.89 -4.49 13.52
CA HIS A 76 -7.04 -4.92 12.14
C HIS A 76 -7.25 -3.72 11.24
N LEU A 77 -6.62 -3.78 10.07
CA LEU A 77 -6.76 -2.74 9.08
C LEU A 77 -8.01 -3.01 8.25
N VAL A 78 -8.73 -1.94 7.92
CA VAL A 78 -9.89 -2.02 7.04
C VAL A 78 -9.61 -1.12 5.85
N ILE A 79 -9.74 -1.66 4.65
CA ILE A 79 -9.63 -0.87 3.43
C ILE A 79 -11.03 -0.37 3.10
N CYS A 80 -11.27 0.91 3.37
CA CYS A 80 -12.60 1.51 3.22
C CYS A 80 -12.94 1.79 1.77
N ASP A 81 -11.94 2.08 0.95
CA ASP A 81 -12.15 2.38 -0.47
C ASP A 81 -11.09 1.66 -1.29
N PHE A 82 -11.43 0.45 -1.67
CA PHE A 82 -10.52 -0.41 -2.42
C PHE A 82 -10.16 0.17 -3.78
N ASP A 83 -11.16 0.73 -4.47
CA ASP A 83 -10.95 1.29 -5.81
C ASP A 83 -10.04 2.51 -5.76
N ALA A 84 -10.18 3.34 -4.72
CA ALA A 84 -9.31 4.49 -4.55
C ALA A 84 -7.86 4.05 -4.34
N LEU A 85 -7.67 2.97 -3.59
CA LEU A 85 -6.34 2.43 -3.35
C LEU A 85 -5.71 1.92 -4.64
N ILE A 86 -6.50 1.24 -5.47
CA ILE A 86 -6.03 0.79 -6.77
C ILE A 86 -5.65 1.99 -7.63
N GLY A 87 -6.44 3.05 -7.59
CA GLY A 87 -6.14 4.27 -8.33
C GLY A 87 -4.83 4.91 -7.91
N LEU A 88 -4.56 4.91 -6.60
CA LEU A 88 -3.28 5.42 -6.11
C LEU A 88 -2.12 4.58 -6.59
N LEU A 89 -2.29 3.26 -6.61
CA LEU A 89 -1.24 2.38 -7.11
C LEU A 89 -0.96 2.66 -8.58
N ASP A 90 -2.00 2.86 -9.38
CA ASP A 90 -1.83 3.17 -10.79
C ASP A 90 -1.07 4.49 -10.98
N LEU A 91 -1.36 5.48 -10.14
CA LEU A 91 -0.64 6.76 -10.21
C LEU A 91 0.85 6.58 -9.89
N GLU A 92 1.17 5.73 -8.93
CA GLU A 92 2.57 5.48 -8.59
C GLU A 92 3.30 4.78 -9.73
N VAL A 93 2.63 3.86 -10.41
CA VAL A 93 3.20 3.21 -11.59
C VAL A 93 3.44 4.22 -12.69
N ASP A 94 2.51 5.14 -12.92
CA ASP A 94 2.64 6.17 -13.95
C ASP A 94 3.75 7.17 -13.64
N ASN A 95 4.11 7.32 -12.37
CA ASN A 95 5.18 8.23 -11.96
C ASN A 95 6.56 7.63 -12.11
N ILE A 96 6.65 6.33 -12.42
CA ILE A 96 7.93 5.70 -12.69
C ILE A 96 8.38 6.17 -14.07
N ASP A 97 9.70 6.38 -14.22
CA ASP A 97 10.29 6.88 -15.46
C ASP A 97 9.71 6.11 -16.66
N PRO A 98 9.09 6.82 -17.62
CA PRO A 98 8.52 6.16 -18.79
C PRO A 98 9.53 5.30 -19.56
N ASN A 99 10.80 5.66 -19.50
CA ASN A 99 11.85 4.89 -20.18
C ASN A 99 12.02 3.50 -19.58
N ILE A 100 11.73 3.37 -18.31
CA ILE A 100 11.82 2.07 -17.64
C ILE A 100 10.74 1.14 -18.18
N SER A 101 9.53 1.64 -18.31
CA SER A 101 8.42 0.81 -18.76
C SER A 101 8.53 0.45 -20.24
N ASN A 102 9.36 1.15 -20.99
CA ASN A 102 9.57 0.87 -22.41
C ASN A 102 10.71 -0.08 -22.69
N ILE A 103 11.38 -0.53 -21.66
CA ILE A 103 12.50 -1.45 -21.80
C ILE A 103 11.98 -2.86 -21.60
N GLU A 104 12.01 -3.61 -22.65
CA GLU A 104 11.50 -4.99 -22.57
C GLU A 104 12.51 -5.96 -23.09
#